data_2d0202499e15e5d336b62b15feaa5190
#
_entry.id   2d0202499e15e5d336b62b15feaa5190
#
_cell.length_a   1.000
_cell.length_b   1.000
_cell.length_c   1.000
_cell.angle_alpha   90.00
_cell.angle_beta   90.00
_cell.angle_gamma   90.00
#
_symmetry.space_group_name_H-M   'P 1'
#
loop_
_entity.id
_entity.type
_entity.pdbx_description
1 polymer ?
#
loop_
_entity_poly.entity_id
_entity_poly.type
_entity_poly.pdbx_seq_one_letter_code
_entity_poly.pdbx_strand_id
1 'polypeptide(L)'
;MSKKLNKNNFFIKDVIEKPTIKSAPSTNAVIGRYILPKKIFSKLKNLKPGKGGEIHITDAIKKLINEGDKFIGHKFRGKYLDCGSMSGYIKSGIEISKL
;
A
#
# COMPACT_ATOMS: atom_id res chain seq x y z
N MET A 1 8.12 -4.83 7.22
CA MET A 1 8.50 -4.87 8.65
C MET A 1 8.14 -3.57 9.32
N SER A 2 7.70 -3.64 10.56
CA SER A 2 7.09 -2.51 11.21
C SER A 2 7.25 -2.60 12.72
N LYS A 3 7.27 -1.44 13.37
CA LYS A 3 7.24 -1.35 14.83
C LYS A 3 5.80 -1.03 15.24
N LYS A 4 5.24 -1.86 16.10
CA LYS A 4 3.86 -1.70 16.55
C LYS A 4 3.72 -0.49 17.48
N LEU A 5 2.76 0.38 17.20
CA LEU A 5 2.41 1.51 18.06
C LEU A 5 1.32 1.14 19.05
N ASN A 6 0.29 0.44 18.57
CA ASN A 6 -0.80 -0.08 19.36
C ASN A 6 -1.44 -1.23 18.59
N LYS A 7 -2.63 -1.68 18.99
CA LYS A 7 -3.29 -2.85 18.40
C LYS A 7 -3.49 -2.75 16.88
N ASN A 8 -3.81 -1.56 16.35
CA ASN A 8 -4.18 -1.37 14.95
C ASN A 8 -3.22 -0.48 14.18
N ASN A 9 -2.27 0.17 14.84
CA ASN A 9 -1.36 1.12 14.22
C ASN A 9 0.08 0.70 14.41
N PHE A 10 0.89 0.91 13.39
CA PHE A 10 2.31 0.56 13.41
C PHE A 10 3.10 1.49 12.49
N PHE A 11 4.39 1.67 12.80
CA PHE A 11 5.28 2.39 11.90
C PHE A 11 5.66 1.50 10.71
N ILE A 12 5.61 2.07 9.52
CA ILE A 12 6.01 1.40 8.30
C ILE A 12 7.50 1.65 8.06
N LYS A 13 8.28 0.59 7.93
CA LYS A 13 9.71 0.68 7.64
C LYS A 13 10.02 0.62 6.16
N ASP A 14 9.19 -0.07 5.39
CA ASP A 14 9.37 -0.22 3.95
C ASP A 14 8.06 -0.61 3.27
N VAL A 15 7.97 -0.28 2.01
CA VAL A 15 6.86 -0.68 1.13
C VAL A 15 7.44 -1.17 -0.20
N ILE A 16 6.85 -2.20 -0.75
CA ILE A 16 7.27 -2.78 -2.03
C ILE A 16 6.05 -2.96 -2.91
N GLU A 17 6.13 -2.47 -4.15
CA GLU A 17 5.05 -2.63 -5.13
C GLU A 17 5.07 -4.04 -5.72
N LYS A 18 3.94 -4.74 -5.61
CA LYS A 18 3.73 -6.07 -6.19
C LYS A 18 4.93 -7.02 -6.01
N PRO A 19 5.39 -7.27 -4.77
CA PRO A 19 6.54 -8.13 -4.54
C PRO A 19 6.20 -9.58 -4.83
N THR A 20 7.23 -10.38 -5.10
CA THR A 20 7.09 -11.83 -5.08
C THR A 20 6.89 -12.31 -3.64
N ILE A 21 6.43 -13.54 -3.46
CA ILE A 21 6.26 -14.12 -2.12
C ILE A 21 7.59 -14.08 -1.35
N LYS A 22 8.70 -14.35 -2.01
CA LYS A 22 10.04 -14.33 -1.40
C LYS A 22 10.52 -12.94 -1.03
N SER A 23 10.18 -11.92 -1.80
CA SER A 23 10.63 -10.55 -1.56
C SER A 23 9.69 -9.75 -0.68
N ALA A 24 8.51 -10.25 -0.39
CA ALA A 24 7.55 -9.56 0.46
C ALA A 24 8.06 -9.48 1.90
N PRO A 25 8.18 -8.27 2.49
CA PRO A 25 8.67 -8.12 3.86
C PRO A 25 7.65 -8.58 4.91
N SER A 26 6.38 -8.67 4.56
CA SER A 26 5.32 -9.14 5.44
C SER A 26 4.09 -9.53 4.62
N THR A 27 3.06 -10.01 5.30
CA THR A 27 1.76 -10.33 4.69
C THR A 27 0.79 -9.17 4.73
N ASN A 28 1.18 -8.02 5.31
CA ASN A 28 0.35 -6.82 5.31
C ASN A 28 0.37 -6.17 3.94
N ALA A 29 -0.80 -5.86 3.42
CA ALA A 29 -0.97 -5.24 2.12
C ALA A 29 -1.55 -3.84 2.24
N VAL A 30 -1.06 -2.92 1.41
CA VAL A 30 -1.61 -1.58 1.30
C VAL A 30 -2.76 -1.60 0.32
N ILE A 31 -3.88 -1.00 0.68
CA ILE A 31 -5.10 -1.05 -0.14
C ILE A 31 -5.58 0.33 -0.61
N GLY A 32 -4.69 1.14 -1.10
CA GLY A 32 -5.09 2.31 -1.87
C GLY A 32 -5.75 3.47 -1.12
N ARG A 33 -5.70 3.48 0.22
CA ARG A 33 -6.20 4.62 1.00
C ARG A 33 -5.03 5.25 1.73
N TYR A 34 -4.70 6.47 1.34
CA TYR A 34 -3.50 7.16 1.81
C TYR A 34 -3.83 8.55 2.31
N ILE A 35 -3.15 8.95 3.38
CA ILE A 35 -3.00 10.36 3.76
C ILE A 35 -1.52 10.67 3.59
N LEU A 36 -1.19 11.50 2.63
CA LEU A 36 0.19 11.72 2.22
C LEU A 36 0.63 13.17 2.46
N PRO A 37 1.90 13.41 2.82
CA PRO A 37 2.39 14.77 2.95
C PRO A 37 2.48 15.45 1.58
N LYS A 38 2.36 16.78 1.56
CA LYS A 38 2.43 17.56 0.33
C LYS A 38 3.72 17.33 -0.46
N LYS A 39 4.83 17.10 0.22
CA LYS A 39 6.12 16.84 -0.42
C LYS A 39 6.18 15.57 -1.26
N ILE A 40 5.14 14.71 -1.20
CA ILE A 40 5.07 13.52 -2.07
C ILE A 40 5.09 13.93 -3.55
N PHE A 41 4.53 15.07 -3.90
CA PHE A 41 4.50 15.53 -5.30
C PHE A 41 5.89 15.78 -5.86
N SER A 42 6.81 16.35 -5.06
CA SER A 42 8.17 16.56 -5.51
C SER A 42 8.91 15.24 -5.71
N LYS A 43 8.63 14.24 -4.88
CA LYS A 43 9.20 12.90 -5.03
C LYS A 43 8.69 12.21 -6.27
N LEU A 44 7.39 12.30 -6.55
CA LEU A 44 6.79 11.73 -7.76
C LEU A 44 7.36 12.36 -9.03
N LYS A 45 7.56 13.68 -9.02
CA LYS A 45 8.10 14.41 -10.15
C LYS A 45 9.51 13.94 -10.54
N ASN A 46 10.32 13.55 -9.57
CA ASN A 46 11.71 13.17 -9.78
C ASN A 46 11.92 11.65 -9.84
N LEU A 47 10.85 10.86 -9.75
CA LEU A 47 10.95 9.42 -9.84
C LEU A 47 11.22 8.95 -11.26
N LYS A 48 12.10 7.95 -11.37
CA LYS A 48 12.26 7.18 -12.59
C LYS A 48 11.24 6.05 -12.61
N PRO A 49 10.80 5.60 -13.80
CA PRO A 49 9.90 4.44 -13.88
C PRO A 49 10.48 3.24 -13.13
N GLY A 50 9.64 2.61 -12.31
CA GLY A 50 10.00 1.44 -11.53
C GLY A 50 9.47 0.17 -12.18
N LYS A 51 8.96 -0.74 -11.35
CA LYS A 51 8.43 -2.03 -11.78
C LYS A 51 7.38 -1.86 -12.89
N GLY A 52 7.54 -2.60 -13.99
CA GLY A 52 6.63 -2.52 -15.13
C GLY A 52 6.77 -1.26 -15.98
N GLY A 53 7.82 -0.45 -15.78
CA GLY A 53 8.02 0.81 -16.51
C GLY A 53 7.10 1.94 -16.07
N GLU A 54 6.38 1.77 -14.96
CA GLU A 54 5.44 2.74 -14.42
C GLU A 54 5.99 3.50 -13.23
N ILE A 55 5.47 4.69 -13.00
CA ILE A 55 5.77 5.47 -11.79
C ILE A 55 4.73 5.10 -10.74
N HIS A 56 5.18 4.53 -9.62
CA HIS A 56 4.31 4.09 -8.54
C HIS A 56 4.40 5.03 -7.33
N ILE A 57 3.26 5.32 -6.73
CA ILE A 57 3.21 6.10 -5.49
C ILE A 57 3.95 5.38 -4.35
N THR A 58 3.96 4.06 -4.38
CA THR A 58 4.68 3.22 -3.41
C THR A 58 6.17 3.54 -3.41
N ASP A 59 6.76 3.77 -4.57
CA ASP A 59 8.18 4.13 -4.68
C ASP A 59 8.46 5.52 -4.10
N ALA A 60 7.53 6.46 -4.26
CA ALA A 60 7.65 7.79 -3.64
C ALA A 60 7.56 7.71 -2.12
N ILE A 61 6.65 6.92 -1.59
CA ILE A 61 6.52 6.67 -0.16
C ILE A 61 7.81 6.05 0.38
N LYS A 62 8.36 5.06 -0.32
CA LYS A 62 9.62 4.42 0.05
C LYS A 62 10.76 5.43 0.14
N LYS A 63 10.87 6.35 -0.80
CA LYS A 63 11.88 7.42 -0.75
C LYS A 63 11.73 8.30 0.48
N LEU A 64 10.50 8.69 0.81
CA LEU A 64 10.25 9.51 1.99
C LEU A 64 10.61 8.76 3.28
N ILE A 65 10.30 7.48 3.36
CA ILE A 65 10.67 6.64 4.51
C ILE A 65 12.20 6.59 4.64
N ASN A 66 12.91 6.39 3.54
CA ASN A 66 14.37 6.34 3.54
C ASN A 66 15.01 7.68 3.92
N GLU A 67 14.31 8.78 3.71
CA GLU A 67 14.75 10.13 4.11
C GLU A 67 14.40 10.46 5.56
N GLY A 68 13.80 9.54 6.29
CA GLY A 68 13.48 9.71 7.71
C GLY A 68 12.04 10.07 8.03
N ASP A 69 11.17 10.20 7.03
CA ASP A 69 9.76 10.45 7.27
C ASP A 69 9.09 9.23 7.89
N LYS A 70 8.21 9.49 8.83
CA LYS A 70 7.48 8.42 9.51
C LYS A 70 6.12 8.23 8.85
N PHE A 71 5.86 7.00 8.43
CA PHE A 71 4.56 6.59 7.92
C PHE A 71 3.94 5.59 8.88
N ILE A 72 2.63 5.75 9.09
CA ILE A 72 1.86 4.89 9.99
C ILE A 72 0.91 4.06 9.15
N GLY A 73 0.96 2.75 9.34
CA GLY A 73 0.00 1.82 8.80
C GLY A 73 -1.12 1.61 9.80
N HIS A 74 -2.36 1.69 9.34
CA HIS A 74 -3.54 1.39 10.14
C HIS A 74 -4.19 0.13 9.61
N LYS A 75 -4.27 -0.90 10.46
CA LYS A 75 -5.02 -2.12 10.14
C LYS A 75 -6.50 -1.86 10.39
N PHE A 76 -7.30 -1.96 9.35
CA PHE A 76 -8.74 -1.80 9.50
C PHE A 76 -9.43 -3.15 9.48
N ARG A 77 -10.64 -3.18 10.02
CA ARG A 77 -11.52 -4.34 9.91
C ARG A 77 -12.46 -4.12 8.75
N GLY A 78 -12.57 -5.11 7.91
CA GLY A 78 -13.42 -5.03 6.73
C GLY A 78 -13.00 -6.04 5.69
N LYS A 79 -13.69 -6.01 4.57
CA LYS A 79 -13.37 -6.89 3.43
C LYS A 79 -12.80 -6.05 2.30
N TYR A 80 -11.74 -6.57 1.69
CA TYR A 80 -11.20 -6.03 0.46
C TYR A 80 -11.89 -6.73 -0.71
N LEU A 81 -12.58 -5.94 -1.53
CA LEU A 81 -13.31 -6.44 -2.68
C LEU A 81 -12.56 -6.07 -3.95
N ASP A 82 -11.82 -7.03 -4.47
CA ASP A 82 -11.03 -6.84 -5.68
C ASP A 82 -11.88 -7.15 -6.92
N CYS A 83 -12.16 -6.14 -7.70
CA CYS A 83 -12.95 -6.24 -8.95
C CYS A 83 -12.07 -6.26 -10.20
N GLY A 84 -10.76 -6.46 -10.06
CA GLY A 84 -9.79 -6.44 -11.16
C GLY A 84 -9.81 -7.68 -12.05
N SER A 85 -10.61 -8.69 -11.72
CA SER A 85 -10.84 -9.88 -12.53
C SER A 85 -12.33 -10.16 -12.61
N MET A 86 -12.76 -10.96 -13.58
CA MET A 86 -14.18 -11.32 -13.70
C MET A 86 -14.66 -12.08 -12.47
N SER A 87 -13.89 -13.04 -11.98
CA SER A 87 -14.27 -13.81 -10.80
C SER A 87 -14.30 -12.93 -9.55
N GLY A 88 -13.35 -12.01 -9.40
CA GLY A 88 -13.32 -11.03 -8.30
C GLY A 88 -14.50 -10.08 -8.36
N TYR A 89 -14.86 -9.61 -9.54
CA TYR A 89 -16.03 -8.76 -9.74
C TYR A 89 -17.32 -9.45 -9.29
N ILE A 90 -17.52 -10.69 -9.72
CA ILE A 90 -18.71 -11.48 -9.36
C ILE A 90 -18.75 -11.75 -7.86
N LYS A 91 -17.63 -12.19 -7.27
CA LYS A 91 -17.54 -12.44 -5.81
C LYS A 91 -17.81 -11.18 -5.00
N SER A 92 -17.28 -10.04 -5.45
CA SER A 92 -17.51 -8.75 -4.78
C SER A 92 -18.98 -8.35 -4.82
N GLY A 93 -19.64 -8.56 -5.96
CA GLY A 93 -21.07 -8.32 -6.10
C GLY A 93 -21.91 -9.16 -5.15
N ILE A 94 -21.56 -10.44 -4.99
CA ILE A 94 -22.22 -11.35 -4.05
C ILE A 94 -22.06 -10.83 -2.62
N GLU A 95 -20.86 -10.45 -2.21
CA GLU A 95 -20.62 -9.91 -0.88
C GLU A 95 -21.43 -8.65 -0.60
N ILE A 96 -21.48 -7.73 -1.57
CA ILE A 96 -22.29 -6.50 -1.44
C ILE A 96 -23.77 -6.81 -1.34
N SER A 97 -24.25 -7.82 -2.06
CA SER A 97 -25.66 -8.21 -2.03
C SER A 97 -26.14 -8.72 -0.66
N LYS A 98 -25.19 -9.11 0.20
CA LYS A 98 -25.49 -9.58 1.56
C LYS A 98 -25.63 -8.46 2.60
N LEU A 99 -25.33 -7.24 2.22
CA LEU A 99 -25.42 -6.09 3.15
C LEU A 99 -26.87 -5.69 3.44
#